data_8f17f3cc9ae15f1935cadc7fb4c6f02f
#
_entry.id   8f17f3cc9ae15f1935cadc7fb4c6f02f
#
_cell.length_a   1.000
_cell.length_b   1.000
_cell.length_c   1.000
_cell.angle_alpha   90.00
_cell.angle_beta   90.00
_cell.angle_gamma   90.00
#
_symmetry.space_group_name_H-M   'P 1'
#
loop_
_entity.id
_entity.type
_entity.pdbx_description
1 polymer ?
#
loop_
_entity_poly.entity_id
_entity_poly.type
_entity_poly.pdbx_seq_one_letter_code
_entity_poly.pdbx_strand_id
1 'polypeptide(L)'
;MSEKDNQKVCFGDKKVSKDIKKDGVEEIFTKVSDNYDLMNDMMSVGMHRLWKRSFIDTANIQKDHVCLDLAAGTGDIAKLIAQKVSKKSIYLCDQNKEMIEKAKERSLNEGFFNKCHFQVSSAEKLPFKDEQFDHVFISFGFRNFSDKSQSLLEIKRVLKKAGVLHILEFSKVENKTFSKIYDFYSYNFIPLMGQAISGDKKSYDYLVKSIRTHENQEDMLKLFNKAGFKDNNYENMFNGIVSLHRGRK
;
A
#
# COMPACT_ATOMS: atom_id res chain seq x y z
N MET A 1 10.96 22.82 -19.96
CA MET A 1 9.89 21.92 -19.47
C MET A 1 10.02 20.63 -20.26
N SER A 2 10.46 19.55 -19.65
CA SER A 2 10.76 18.29 -20.34
C SER A 2 9.47 17.49 -20.62
N GLU A 3 9.43 16.75 -21.73
CA GLU A 3 8.31 15.88 -22.14
C GLU A 3 7.89 14.82 -21.09
N LYS A 4 8.64 14.68 -20.00
CA LYS A 4 8.31 13.78 -18.88
C LYS A 4 7.12 14.23 -18.02
N ASP A 5 6.75 15.52 -18.06
CA ASP A 5 5.67 16.09 -17.22
C ASP A 5 4.25 15.86 -17.76
N ASN A 6 4.09 15.33 -18.97
CA ASN A 6 2.79 15.22 -19.63
C ASN A 6 2.13 13.83 -19.52
N GLN A 7 2.72 12.90 -18.75
CA GLN A 7 2.17 11.55 -18.61
C GLN A 7 0.95 11.57 -17.67
N LYS A 8 -0.25 11.43 -18.24
CA LYS A 8 -1.50 11.32 -17.47
C LYS A 8 -1.57 9.96 -16.76
N VAL A 9 -1.97 10.01 -15.49
CA VAL A 9 -2.15 8.85 -14.61
C VAL A 9 -3.60 8.75 -14.12
N CYS A 10 -4.05 7.56 -13.74
CA CYS A 10 -5.39 7.35 -13.24
C CYS A 10 -5.53 7.89 -11.81
N PHE A 11 -6.55 8.71 -11.58
CA PHE A 11 -7.03 9.15 -10.28
C PHE A 11 -8.53 8.80 -10.19
N GLY A 12 -8.85 7.68 -9.57
CA GLY A 12 -10.14 7.03 -9.73
C GLY A 12 -10.35 6.64 -11.21
N ASP A 13 -11.44 7.09 -11.81
CA ASP A 13 -11.80 6.88 -13.23
C ASP A 13 -11.30 7.99 -14.17
N LYS A 14 -10.64 9.03 -13.63
CA LYS A 14 -10.15 10.18 -14.39
C LYS A 14 -8.67 10.08 -14.71
N LYS A 15 -8.25 10.61 -15.86
CA LYS A 15 -6.84 10.78 -16.23
C LYS A 15 -6.39 12.21 -15.91
N VAL A 16 -5.44 12.35 -14.99
CA VAL A 16 -4.91 13.62 -14.48
C VAL A 16 -3.38 13.65 -14.56
N SER A 17 -2.76 14.80 -14.29
CA SER A 17 -1.29 14.86 -14.09
C SER A 17 -0.88 14.15 -12.80
N LYS A 18 0.41 13.81 -12.67
CA LYS A 18 0.97 13.17 -11.47
C LYS A 18 0.77 14.04 -10.23
N ASP A 19 0.96 15.36 -10.34
CA ASP A 19 0.79 16.31 -9.23
C ASP A 19 -0.66 16.35 -8.75
N ILE A 20 -1.63 16.49 -9.67
CA ILE A 20 -3.06 16.45 -9.31
C ILE A 20 -3.43 15.14 -8.63
N LYS A 21 -2.89 13.99 -9.08
CA LYS A 21 -3.11 12.71 -8.40
C LYS A 21 -2.52 12.73 -6.99
N LYS A 22 -1.30 13.22 -6.83
CA LYS A 22 -0.61 13.29 -5.55
C LYS A 22 -1.40 14.10 -4.53
N ASP A 23 -1.78 15.34 -4.90
CA ASP A 23 -2.53 16.25 -4.03
C ASP A 23 -3.92 15.69 -3.70
N GLY A 24 -4.61 15.12 -4.69
CA GLY A 24 -5.92 14.51 -4.49
C GLY A 24 -5.89 13.27 -3.59
N VAL A 25 -4.86 12.44 -3.70
CA VAL A 25 -4.64 11.29 -2.82
C VAL A 25 -4.37 11.78 -1.39
N GLU A 26 -3.49 12.77 -1.21
CA GLU A 26 -3.19 13.34 0.10
C GLU A 26 -4.45 13.91 0.78
N GLU A 27 -5.26 14.69 0.06
CA GLU A 27 -6.53 15.25 0.56
C GLU A 27 -7.48 14.13 1.02
N ILE A 28 -7.65 13.06 0.24
CA ILE A 28 -8.52 11.95 0.57
C ILE A 28 -8.05 11.26 1.85
N PHE A 29 -6.76 10.90 1.95
CA PHE A 29 -6.24 10.18 3.11
C PHE A 29 -6.21 11.04 4.38
N THR A 30 -6.01 12.34 4.27
CA THR A 30 -6.18 13.29 5.38
C THR A 30 -7.62 13.27 5.90
N LYS A 31 -8.62 13.36 5.02
CA LYS A 31 -10.04 13.35 5.41
C LYS A 31 -10.49 12.05 6.09
N VAL A 32 -10.02 10.90 5.60
CA VAL A 32 -10.41 9.59 6.15
C VAL A 32 -9.52 9.11 7.28
N SER A 33 -8.48 9.85 7.63
CA SER A 33 -7.46 9.43 8.59
C SER A 33 -8.04 9.01 9.95
N ASP A 34 -9.10 9.68 10.44
CA ASP A 34 -9.76 9.36 11.72
C ASP A 34 -10.57 8.05 11.65
N ASN A 35 -11.10 7.72 10.48
CA ASN A 35 -11.93 6.54 10.26
C ASN A 35 -11.23 5.50 9.39
N TYR A 36 -9.89 5.57 9.25
CA TYR A 36 -9.12 4.76 8.32
C TYR A 36 -9.30 3.25 8.54
N ASP A 37 -9.21 2.81 9.80
CA ASP A 37 -9.37 1.40 10.14
C ASP A 37 -10.81 0.93 9.87
N LEU A 38 -11.81 1.75 10.22
CA LEU A 38 -13.22 1.46 9.95
C LEU A 38 -13.50 1.37 8.44
N MET A 39 -12.89 2.26 7.65
CA MET A 39 -12.98 2.22 6.19
C MET A 39 -12.40 0.91 5.63
N ASN A 40 -11.24 0.48 6.11
CA ASN A 40 -10.63 -0.80 5.72
C ASN A 40 -11.50 -1.99 6.14
N ASP A 41 -12.09 -1.97 7.35
CA ASP A 41 -13.02 -3.00 7.81
C ASP A 41 -14.24 -3.10 6.88
N MET A 42 -14.83 -1.98 6.50
CA MET A 42 -15.98 -1.97 5.58
C MET A 42 -15.62 -2.48 4.17
N MET A 43 -14.50 -2.01 3.61
CA MET A 43 -14.07 -2.42 2.26
C MET A 43 -13.75 -3.90 2.15
N SER A 44 -13.32 -4.53 3.24
CA SER A 44 -12.86 -5.91 3.28
C SER A 44 -13.74 -6.84 4.10
N VAL A 45 -14.85 -6.33 4.66
CA VAL A 45 -15.68 -7.07 5.65
C VAL A 45 -14.79 -7.59 6.80
N GLY A 46 -13.82 -6.76 7.26
CA GLY A 46 -12.87 -7.11 8.32
C GLY A 46 -11.74 -8.05 7.90
N MET A 47 -11.77 -8.58 6.67
CA MET A 47 -10.79 -9.57 6.20
C MET A 47 -9.37 -9.01 6.03
N HIS A 48 -9.20 -7.68 5.87
CA HIS A 48 -7.88 -7.07 5.68
C HIS A 48 -6.88 -7.43 6.80
N ARG A 49 -7.36 -7.67 8.02
CA ARG A 49 -6.51 -8.04 9.16
C ARG A 49 -5.90 -9.43 8.98
N LEU A 50 -6.69 -10.37 8.45
CA LEU A 50 -6.19 -11.72 8.13
C LEU A 50 -5.22 -11.68 6.96
N TRP A 51 -5.52 -10.91 5.90
CA TRP A 51 -4.63 -10.73 4.76
C TRP A 51 -3.30 -10.11 5.17
N LYS A 52 -3.31 -9.04 5.99
CA LYS A 52 -2.09 -8.38 6.50
C LYS A 52 -1.26 -9.33 7.37
N ARG A 53 -1.90 -10.18 8.20
CA ARG A 53 -1.19 -11.18 9.00
C ARG A 53 -0.53 -12.21 8.10
N SER A 54 -1.25 -12.83 7.18
CA SER A 54 -0.71 -13.79 6.20
C SER A 54 0.43 -13.17 5.38
N PHE A 55 0.27 -11.91 4.96
CA PHE A 55 1.28 -11.14 4.25
C PHE A 55 2.63 -11.09 4.98
N ILE A 56 2.61 -10.80 6.26
CA ILE A 56 3.83 -10.73 7.09
C ILE A 56 4.35 -12.11 7.47
N ASP A 57 3.47 -13.07 7.73
CA ASP A 57 3.88 -14.43 8.11
C ASP A 57 4.61 -15.16 6.98
N THR A 58 4.24 -14.90 5.73
CA THR A 58 4.88 -15.49 4.54
C THR A 58 6.17 -14.81 4.09
N ALA A 59 6.55 -13.67 4.71
CA ALA A 59 7.73 -12.90 4.29
C ALA A 59 9.06 -13.40 4.86
N ASN A 60 9.06 -14.40 5.75
CA ASN A 60 10.25 -14.98 6.38
C ASN A 60 11.19 -13.93 7.02
N ILE A 61 10.61 -12.99 7.78
CA ILE A 61 11.36 -11.93 8.46
C ILE A 61 12.20 -12.53 9.59
N GLN A 62 13.51 -12.28 9.59
CA GLN A 62 14.42 -12.67 10.66
C GLN A 62 14.53 -11.59 11.73
N LYS A 63 14.99 -11.94 12.94
CA LYS A 63 15.04 -11.06 14.12
C LYS A 63 15.91 -9.80 13.94
N ASP A 64 16.89 -9.87 13.07
CA ASP A 64 17.87 -8.81 12.77
C ASP A 64 17.61 -8.06 11.46
N HIS A 65 16.59 -8.47 10.69
CA HIS A 65 16.23 -7.80 9.44
C HIS A 65 15.79 -6.37 9.65
N VAL A 66 16.13 -5.53 8.68
CA VAL A 66 15.71 -4.12 8.59
C VAL A 66 14.57 -4.03 7.57
N CYS A 67 13.42 -3.55 8.01
CA CYS A 67 12.19 -3.52 7.22
C CYS A 67 11.71 -2.09 6.97
N LEU A 68 11.24 -1.82 5.76
CA LEU A 68 10.53 -0.60 5.41
C LEU A 68 9.04 -0.92 5.20
N ASP A 69 8.17 -0.29 5.98
CA ASP A 69 6.73 -0.20 5.74
C ASP A 69 6.49 1.10 4.96
N LEU A 70 6.26 0.97 3.65
CA LEU A 70 6.11 2.10 2.72
C LEU A 70 4.64 2.31 2.37
N ALA A 71 4.17 3.54 2.40
CA ALA A 71 2.78 3.93 2.49
C ALA A 71 2.15 3.30 3.75
N ALA A 72 2.81 3.52 4.88
CA ALA A 72 2.56 2.83 6.14
C ALA A 72 1.18 3.14 6.76
N GLY A 73 0.55 4.27 6.36
CA GLY A 73 -0.70 4.71 6.96
C GLY A 73 -0.59 4.79 8.48
N THR A 74 -1.51 4.16 9.18
CA THR A 74 -1.56 4.12 10.65
C THR A 74 -0.64 3.05 11.29
N GLY A 75 0.21 2.37 10.51
CA GLY A 75 1.26 1.46 11.01
C GLY A 75 0.80 0.03 11.30
N ASP A 76 -0.25 -0.47 10.67
CA ASP A 76 -0.74 -1.84 10.83
C ASP A 76 0.33 -2.90 10.50
N ILE A 77 1.06 -2.69 9.41
CA ILE A 77 2.11 -3.61 8.96
C ILE A 77 3.31 -3.52 9.90
N ALA A 78 3.72 -2.31 10.29
CA ALA A 78 4.79 -2.11 11.25
C ALA A 78 4.52 -2.82 12.60
N LYS A 79 3.28 -2.82 13.10
CA LYS A 79 2.87 -3.57 14.28
C LYS A 79 3.12 -5.08 14.13
N LEU A 80 2.77 -5.66 12.99
CA LEU A 80 2.98 -7.08 12.71
C LEU A 80 4.48 -7.41 12.57
N ILE A 81 5.26 -6.56 11.89
CA ILE A 81 6.71 -6.69 11.78
C ILE A 81 7.36 -6.62 13.17
N ALA A 82 6.88 -5.76 14.07
CA ALA A 82 7.41 -5.59 15.41
C ALA A 82 7.36 -6.88 16.27
N GLN A 83 6.48 -7.82 15.93
CA GLN A 83 6.41 -9.12 16.58
C GLN A 83 7.53 -10.08 16.11
N LYS A 84 8.15 -9.80 14.95
CA LYS A 84 9.17 -10.64 14.32
C LYS A 84 10.59 -10.14 14.62
N VAL A 85 10.82 -8.82 14.67
CA VAL A 85 12.15 -8.23 14.85
C VAL A 85 12.47 -7.92 16.32
N SER A 86 13.76 -7.97 16.68
CA SER A 86 14.20 -7.75 18.07
C SER A 86 14.74 -6.35 18.32
N LYS A 87 15.14 -5.61 17.27
CA LYS A 87 15.82 -4.31 17.36
C LYS A 87 14.96 -3.18 16.80
N LYS A 88 15.43 -1.94 16.96
CA LYS A 88 14.88 -0.76 16.31
C LYS A 88 15.25 -0.77 14.81
N SER A 89 14.49 -1.53 14.03
CA SER A 89 14.80 -1.83 12.63
C SER A 89 13.59 -1.69 11.69
N ILE A 90 12.49 -1.10 12.15
CA ILE A 90 11.29 -0.85 11.36
C ILE A 90 11.26 0.61 10.97
N TYR A 91 11.18 0.88 9.67
CA TYR A 91 11.03 2.22 9.13
C TYR A 91 9.61 2.35 8.57
N LEU A 92 8.83 3.29 9.13
CA LEU A 92 7.52 3.65 8.60
C LEU A 92 7.69 4.90 7.74
N CYS A 93 7.28 4.82 6.49
CA CYS A 93 7.35 5.92 5.55
C CYS A 93 5.98 6.13 4.89
N ASP A 94 5.45 7.34 4.99
CA ASP A 94 4.24 7.75 4.30
C ASP A 94 4.40 9.20 3.81
N GLN A 95 3.75 9.56 2.70
CA GLN A 95 3.75 10.94 2.25
C GLN A 95 2.82 11.83 3.09
N ASN A 96 1.80 11.25 3.72
CA ASN A 96 0.85 11.96 4.55
C ASN A 96 1.38 12.07 5.99
N LYS A 97 1.61 13.32 6.42
CA LYS A 97 2.14 13.61 7.76
C LYS A 97 1.19 13.16 8.88
N GLU A 98 -0.13 13.32 8.69
CA GLU A 98 -1.12 12.94 9.70
C GLU A 98 -1.14 11.44 9.93
N MET A 99 -0.98 10.64 8.86
CA MET A 99 -0.84 9.19 8.96
C MET A 99 0.38 8.80 9.80
N ILE A 100 1.52 9.45 9.58
CA ILE A 100 2.74 9.20 10.37
C ILE A 100 2.54 9.58 11.85
N GLU A 101 1.88 10.69 12.15
CA GLU A 101 1.59 11.06 13.55
C GLU A 101 0.66 10.03 14.23
N LYS A 102 -0.37 9.55 13.53
CA LYS A 102 -1.24 8.47 14.04
C LYS A 102 -0.48 7.15 14.23
N ALA A 103 0.43 6.81 13.31
CA ALA A 103 1.29 5.64 13.45
C ALA A 103 2.21 5.75 14.69
N LYS A 104 2.74 6.95 14.98
CA LYS A 104 3.52 7.20 16.20
C LYS A 104 2.68 7.00 17.47
N GLU A 105 1.52 7.65 17.54
CA GLU A 105 0.60 7.53 18.67
C GLU A 105 0.21 6.06 18.89
N ARG A 106 -0.19 5.36 17.85
CA ARG A 106 -0.53 3.94 17.92
C ARG A 106 0.64 3.09 18.40
N SER A 107 1.85 3.34 17.91
CA SER A 107 3.04 2.57 18.30
C SER A 107 3.41 2.76 19.77
N LEU A 108 3.16 3.95 20.35
CA LEU A 108 3.30 4.22 21.77
C LEU A 108 2.25 3.44 22.57
N ASN A 109 0.97 3.55 22.18
CA ASN A 109 -0.16 2.91 22.88
C ASN A 109 -0.06 1.37 22.83
N GLU A 110 0.47 0.80 21.75
CA GLU A 110 0.58 -0.65 21.54
C GLU A 110 1.99 -1.22 21.84
N GLY A 111 2.92 -0.39 22.34
CA GLY A 111 4.20 -0.82 22.90
C GLY A 111 5.29 -1.24 21.90
N PHE A 112 5.22 -0.78 20.65
CA PHE A 112 6.25 -1.09 19.63
C PHE A 112 7.04 0.12 19.12
N PHE A 113 6.81 1.32 19.69
CA PHE A 113 7.49 2.57 19.31
C PHE A 113 9.03 2.45 19.29
N ASN A 114 9.59 1.78 20.29
CA ASN A 114 11.04 1.63 20.43
C ASN A 114 11.69 0.81 19.29
N LYS A 115 10.89 0.13 18.46
CA LYS A 115 11.36 -0.62 17.30
C LYS A 115 11.26 0.17 15.99
N CYS A 116 10.70 1.40 16.02
CA CYS A 116 10.29 2.15 14.85
C CYS A 116 11.12 3.43 14.62
N HIS A 117 11.31 3.75 13.33
CA HIS A 117 11.70 5.05 12.80
C HIS A 117 10.56 5.58 11.93
N PHE A 118 10.29 6.89 11.99
CA PHE A 118 9.18 7.51 11.27
C PHE A 118 9.70 8.55 10.29
N GLN A 119 9.21 8.50 9.06
CA GLN A 119 9.65 9.36 7.97
C GLN A 119 8.46 9.84 7.14
N VAL A 120 8.37 11.14 6.90
CA VAL A 120 7.44 11.70 5.91
C VAL A 120 8.17 11.85 4.58
N SER A 121 7.75 11.09 3.56
CA SER A 121 8.31 11.19 2.22
C SER A 121 7.44 10.45 1.20
N SER A 122 7.54 10.84 -0.08
CA SER A 122 6.92 10.10 -1.17
C SER A 122 7.76 8.87 -1.56
N ALA A 123 7.09 7.87 -2.14
CA ALA A 123 7.75 6.65 -2.63
C ALA A 123 8.66 6.89 -3.84
N GLU A 124 8.44 7.98 -4.58
CA GLU A 124 9.21 8.39 -5.75
C GLU A 124 10.61 8.96 -5.41
N LYS A 125 10.82 9.35 -4.14
CA LYS A 125 12.10 9.89 -3.65
C LYS A 125 12.29 9.53 -2.19
N LEU A 126 12.89 8.37 -1.92
CA LEU A 126 13.08 7.85 -0.57
C LEU A 126 14.36 8.44 0.06
N PRO A 127 14.29 9.03 1.28
CA PRO A 127 15.44 9.64 1.95
C PRO A 127 16.29 8.60 2.70
N PHE A 128 16.44 7.42 2.10
CA PHE A 128 17.20 6.32 2.65
C PHE A 128 18.43 6.02 1.81
N LYS A 129 19.44 5.40 2.44
CA LYS A 129 20.66 4.95 1.76
C LYS A 129 20.38 3.80 0.82
N ASP A 130 21.25 3.62 -0.17
CA ASP A 130 21.27 2.43 -0.99
C ASP A 130 21.48 1.20 -0.12
N GLU A 131 20.84 0.09 -0.49
CA GLU A 131 21.04 -1.22 0.15
C GLU A 131 20.82 -1.22 1.67
N GLN A 132 19.79 -0.49 2.14
CA GLN A 132 19.49 -0.36 3.58
C GLN A 132 18.55 -1.45 4.09
N PHE A 133 17.59 -1.93 3.30
CA PHE A 133 16.48 -2.78 3.76
C PHE A 133 16.58 -4.22 3.25
N ASP A 134 16.29 -5.17 4.14
CA ASP A 134 16.10 -6.58 3.78
C ASP A 134 14.72 -6.79 3.13
N HIS A 135 13.70 -6.09 3.63
CA HIS A 135 12.35 -6.15 3.11
C HIS A 135 11.75 -4.75 2.97
N VAL A 136 11.00 -4.55 1.88
CA VAL A 136 10.08 -3.42 1.71
C VAL A 136 8.67 -3.98 1.58
N PHE A 137 7.76 -3.47 2.40
CA PHE A 137 6.35 -3.84 2.43
C PHE A 137 5.48 -2.68 1.99
N ILE A 138 4.48 -2.97 1.16
CA ILE A 138 3.43 -2.03 0.77
C ILE A 138 2.10 -2.76 0.90
N SER A 139 1.19 -2.23 1.72
CA SER A 139 -0.13 -2.83 1.92
C SER A 139 -1.23 -1.84 1.57
N PHE A 140 -1.98 -2.11 0.48
CA PHE A 140 -3.10 -1.31 -0.02
C PHE A 140 -2.75 0.14 -0.37
N GLY A 141 -1.45 0.42 -0.63
CA GLY A 141 -0.92 1.75 -0.93
C GLY A 141 -0.45 1.93 -2.37
N PHE A 142 0.01 0.88 -3.04
CA PHE A 142 0.71 0.96 -4.33
C PHE A 142 -0.15 1.55 -5.46
N ARG A 143 -1.47 1.27 -5.48
CA ARG A 143 -2.39 1.84 -6.47
C ARG A 143 -2.44 3.38 -6.45
N ASN A 144 -2.10 3.98 -5.32
CA ASN A 144 -2.16 5.42 -5.10
C ASN A 144 -0.87 6.16 -5.52
N PHE A 145 0.24 5.44 -5.79
CA PHE A 145 1.50 6.07 -6.22
C PHE A 145 1.31 6.85 -7.52
N SER A 146 1.87 8.05 -7.56
CA SER A 146 1.77 8.96 -8.70
C SER A 146 2.67 8.52 -9.85
N ASP A 147 3.88 8.03 -9.54
CA ASP A 147 4.81 7.42 -10.48
C ASP A 147 5.28 6.05 -9.99
N LYS A 148 4.52 5.01 -10.34
CA LYS A 148 4.83 3.63 -9.95
C LYS A 148 6.19 3.15 -10.46
N SER A 149 6.58 3.57 -11.67
CA SER A 149 7.87 3.19 -12.24
C SER A 149 9.03 3.79 -11.46
N GLN A 150 8.96 5.09 -11.16
CA GLN A 150 9.98 5.76 -10.36
C GLN A 150 10.02 5.20 -8.93
N SER A 151 8.86 4.94 -8.32
CA SER A 151 8.78 4.34 -6.98
C SER A 151 9.44 2.97 -6.94
N LEU A 152 9.22 2.11 -7.95
CA LEU A 152 9.85 0.79 -8.02
C LEU A 152 11.38 0.89 -8.16
N LEU A 153 11.90 1.89 -8.89
CA LEU A 153 13.34 2.14 -8.98
C LEU A 153 13.94 2.57 -7.64
N GLU A 154 13.26 3.46 -6.91
CA GLU A 154 13.67 3.89 -5.57
C GLU A 154 13.61 2.74 -4.56
N ILE A 155 12.54 1.95 -4.59
CA ILE A 155 12.42 0.75 -3.75
C ILE A 155 13.57 -0.22 -4.03
N LYS A 156 13.88 -0.46 -5.30
CA LYS A 156 14.99 -1.33 -5.68
C LYS A 156 16.34 -0.76 -5.22
N ARG A 157 16.55 0.56 -5.30
CA ARG A 157 17.76 1.21 -4.81
C ARG A 157 17.99 0.95 -3.33
N VAL A 158 16.96 1.17 -2.50
CA VAL A 158 17.08 1.05 -1.05
C VAL A 158 17.06 -0.39 -0.52
N LEU A 159 16.60 -1.37 -1.30
CA LEU A 159 16.71 -2.78 -0.98
C LEU A 159 18.17 -3.24 -1.04
N LYS A 160 18.59 -4.07 -0.09
CA LYS A 160 19.86 -4.80 -0.11
C LYS A 160 19.93 -5.77 -1.31
N LYS A 161 21.11 -6.26 -1.65
CA LYS A 161 21.27 -7.40 -2.56
C LYS A 161 20.46 -8.58 -2.01
N ALA A 162 19.67 -9.23 -2.86
CA ALA A 162 18.71 -10.27 -2.52
C ALA A 162 17.57 -9.83 -1.56
N GLY A 163 17.45 -8.54 -1.23
CA GLY A 163 16.29 -8.00 -0.51
C GLY A 163 15.00 -8.14 -1.31
N VAL A 164 13.86 -8.18 -0.62
CA VAL A 164 12.58 -8.54 -1.24
C VAL A 164 11.56 -7.40 -1.08
N LEU A 165 10.94 -7.05 -2.21
CA LEU A 165 9.73 -6.22 -2.24
C LEU A 165 8.51 -7.12 -2.08
N HIS A 166 7.60 -6.72 -1.20
CA HIS A 166 6.31 -7.36 -0.98
C HIS A 166 5.20 -6.34 -1.15
N ILE A 167 4.21 -6.62 -2.01
CA ILE A 167 3.04 -5.75 -2.22
C ILE A 167 1.78 -6.57 -2.01
N LEU A 168 0.98 -6.17 -1.03
CA LEU A 168 -0.38 -6.66 -0.82
C LEU A 168 -1.35 -5.60 -1.36
N GLU A 169 -2.12 -5.93 -2.39
CA GLU A 169 -3.00 -4.96 -3.02
C GLU A 169 -4.30 -5.62 -3.53
N PHE A 170 -5.36 -4.84 -3.62
CA PHE A 170 -6.57 -5.28 -4.33
C PHE A 170 -6.23 -5.60 -5.78
N SER A 171 -6.92 -6.60 -6.33
CA SER A 171 -6.64 -7.06 -7.68
C SER A 171 -7.92 -7.47 -8.42
N LYS A 172 -7.79 -8.08 -9.58
CA LYS A 172 -8.94 -8.51 -10.37
C LYS A 172 -9.40 -9.90 -9.97
N VAL A 173 -10.68 -10.01 -9.60
CA VAL A 173 -11.32 -11.27 -9.27
C VAL A 173 -11.39 -12.16 -10.51
N GLU A 174 -10.85 -13.38 -10.41
CA GLU A 174 -10.79 -14.33 -11.53
C GLU A 174 -12.15 -14.96 -11.86
N ASN A 175 -12.92 -15.28 -10.80
CA ASN A 175 -14.25 -15.89 -10.98
C ASN A 175 -15.30 -14.85 -11.37
N LYS A 176 -15.87 -14.96 -12.57
CA LYS A 176 -16.85 -14.02 -13.14
C LYS A 176 -18.12 -13.84 -12.28
N THR A 177 -18.61 -14.91 -11.67
CA THR A 177 -19.81 -14.85 -10.81
C THR A 177 -19.51 -14.12 -9.52
N PHE A 178 -18.39 -14.44 -8.88
CA PHE A 178 -17.95 -13.79 -7.67
C PHE A 178 -17.58 -12.32 -7.90
N SER A 179 -16.99 -11.99 -9.06
CA SER A 179 -16.72 -10.61 -9.47
C SER A 179 -18.00 -9.78 -9.50
N LYS A 180 -19.11 -10.28 -10.09
CA LYS A 180 -20.39 -9.56 -10.12
C LYS A 180 -20.94 -9.28 -8.71
N ILE A 181 -20.84 -10.24 -7.80
CA ILE A 181 -21.30 -10.07 -6.41
C ILE A 181 -20.43 -9.02 -5.70
N TYR A 182 -19.11 -9.10 -5.83
CA TYR A 182 -18.18 -8.14 -5.26
C TYR A 182 -18.34 -6.74 -5.85
N ASP A 183 -18.60 -6.64 -7.17
CA ASP A 183 -18.89 -5.38 -7.85
C ASP A 183 -20.17 -4.75 -7.31
N PHE A 184 -21.24 -5.53 -7.19
CA PHE A 184 -22.51 -5.05 -6.63
C PHE A 184 -22.32 -4.51 -5.20
N TYR A 185 -21.60 -5.25 -4.35
CA TYR A 185 -21.27 -4.80 -2.99
C TYR A 185 -20.45 -3.51 -3.01
N SER A 186 -19.37 -3.48 -3.78
CA SER A 186 -18.41 -2.37 -3.74
C SER A 186 -18.98 -1.06 -4.32
N TYR A 187 -19.83 -1.14 -5.34
CA TYR A 187 -20.40 0.07 -5.95
C TYR A 187 -21.63 0.61 -5.21
N ASN A 188 -22.41 -0.26 -4.60
CA ASN A 188 -23.68 0.14 -4.01
C ASN A 188 -23.59 0.33 -2.49
N PHE A 189 -22.86 -0.54 -1.79
CA PHE A 189 -22.84 -0.51 -0.32
C PHE A 189 -21.71 0.34 0.26
N ILE A 190 -20.47 0.22 -0.27
CA ILE A 190 -19.32 0.93 0.30
C ILE A 190 -19.50 2.45 0.29
N PRO A 191 -19.93 3.13 -0.82
CA PRO A 191 -20.15 4.56 -0.80
C PRO A 191 -21.29 5.02 0.09
N LEU A 192 -22.37 4.22 0.20
CA LEU A 192 -23.49 4.52 1.11
C LEU A 192 -23.08 4.43 2.57
N MET A 193 -22.31 3.40 2.94
CA MET A 193 -21.80 3.28 4.30
C MET A 193 -20.81 4.41 4.61
N GLY A 194 -19.95 4.79 3.66
CA GLY A 194 -19.07 5.94 3.80
C GLY A 194 -19.84 7.23 4.09
N GLN A 195 -20.90 7.49 3.34
CA GLN A 195 -21.81 8.63 3.58
C GLN A 195 -22.44 8.59 4.97
N ALA A 196 -22.92 7.42 5.40
CA ALA A 196 -23.62 7.28 6.68
C ALA A 196 -22.70 7.44 7.89
N ILE A 197 -21.43 7.00 7.79
CA ILE A 197 -20.50 6.92 8.93
C ILE A 197 -19.60 8.15 9.02
N SER A 198 -19.06 8.63 7.88
CA SER A 198 -18.11 9.74 7.85
C SER A 198 -18.62 10.99 7.15
N GLY A 199 -19.82 10.94 6.55
CA GLY A 199 -20.34 12.02 5.72
C GLY A 199 -19.57 12.22 4.39
N ASP A 200 -18.59 11.38 4.07
CA ASP A 200 -17.67 11.53 2.92
C ASP A 200 -17.83 10.44 1.86
N LYS A 201 -18.91 10.54 1.09
CA LYS A 201 -19.13 9.65 -0.06
C LYS A 201 -18.00 9.71 -1.11
N LYS A 202 -17.39 10.90 -1.30
CA LYS A 202 -16.40 11.10 -2.38
C LYS A 202 -15.11 10.30 -2.17
N SER A 203 -14.59 10.25 -0.95
CA SER A 203 -13.38 9.46 -0.66
C SER A 203 -13.62 7.96 -0.84
N TYR A 204 -14.79 7.46 -0.45
CA TYR A 204 -15.15 6.05 -0.65
C TYR A 204 -15.39 5.70 -2.12
N ASP A 205 -16.03 6.59 -2.90
CA ASP A 205 -16.13 6.46 -4.36
C ASP A 205 -14.75 6.38 -5.01
N TYR A 206 -13.82 7.23 -4.60
CA TYR A 206 -12.43 7.19 -5.10
C TYR A 206 -11.78 5.82 -4.80
N LEU A 207 -11.94 5.30 -3.58
CA LEU A 207 -11.33 4.02 -3.21
C LEU A 207 -11.84 2.87 -4.09
N VAL A 208 -13.15 2.78 -4.31
CA VAL A 208 -13.73 1.78 -5.20
C VAL A 208 -13.20 1.93 -6.64
N LYS A 209 -13.19 3.16 -7.17
CA LYS A 209 -12.72 3.45 -8.53
C LYS A 209 -11.22 3.18 -8.69
N SER A 210 -10.40 3.52 -7.68
CA SER A 210 -8.95 3.28 -7.71
C SER A 210 -8.61 1.78 -7.76
N ILE A 211 -9.38 0.93 -7.10
CA ILE A 211 -9.23 -0.53 -7.19
C ILE A 211 -9.51 -1.02 -8.61
N ARG A 212 -10.55 -0.47 -9.29
CA ARG A 212 -10.92 -0.90 -10.64
C ARG A 212 -9.94 -0.48 -11.72
N THR A 213 -9.27 0.64 -11.51
CA THR A 213 -8.27 1.19 -12.45
C THR A 213 -6.85 0.75 -12.15
N HIS A 214 -6.65 0.01 -11.06
CA HIS A 214 -5.36 -0.57 -10.71
C HIS A 214 -4.96 -1.70 -11.68
N GLU A 215 -3.66 -1.92 -11.80
CA GLU A 215 -3.08 -3.01 -12.57
C GLU A 215 -3.58 -4.38 -12.05
N ASN A 216 -3.79 -5.31 -12.98
CA ASN A 216 -4.06 -6.69 -12.61
C ASN A 216 -2.75 -7.41 -12.21
N GLN A 217 -2.87 -8.67 -11.81
CA GLN A 217 -1.76 -9.49 -11.31
C GLN A 217 -0.60 -9.55 -12.31
N GLU A 218 -0.89 -9.84 -13.58
CA GLU A 218 0.12 -9.97 -14.63
C GLU A 218 0.76 -8.61 -14.99
N ASP A 219 -0.03 -7.53 -15.01
CA ASP A 219 0.50 -6.20 -15.28
C ASP A 219 1.40 -5.70 -14.15
N MET A 220 1.14 -6.08 -12.90
CA MET A 220 2.03 -5.86 -11.77
C MET A 220 3.37 -6.58 -11.96
N LEU A 221 3.38 -7.85 -12.41
CA LEU A 221 4.61 -8.57 -12.73
C LEU A 221 5.41 -7.89 -13.85
N LYS A 222 4.72 -7.36 -14.88
CA LYS A 222 5.38 -6.59 -15.96
C LYS A 222 6.07 -5.34 -15.40
N LEU A 223 5.44 -4.62 -14.45
CA LEU A 223 6.07 -3.47 -13.80
C LEU A 223 7.31 -3.88 -13.01
N PHE A 224 7.26 -4.98 -12.26
CA PHE A 224 8.41 -5.52 -11.53
C PHE A 224 9.56 -5.90 -12.47
N ASN A 225 9.25 -6.62 -13.54
CA ASN A 225 10.23 -7.01 -14.57
C ASN A 225 10.88 -5.77 -15.20
N LYS A 226 10.09 -4.75 -15.56
CA LYS A 226 10.59 -3.48 -16.13
C LYS A 226 11.50 -2.71 -15.17
N ALA A 227 11.21 -2.76 -13.87
CA ALA A 227 12.07 -2.18 -12.84
C ALA A 227 13.31 -3.03 -12.54
N GLY A 228 13.40 -4.24 -13.12
CA GLY A 228 14.53 -5.16 -13.01
C GLY A 228 14.54 -5.98 -11.72
N PHE A 229 13.40 -6.21 -11.09
CA PHE A 229 13.25 -7.23 -10.06
C PHE A 229 13.31 -8.63 -10.68
N LYS A 230 13.73 -9.60 -9.90
CA LYS A 230 13.88 -11.02 -10.27
C LYS A 230 12.96 -11.90 -9.42
N ASP A 231 12.82 -13.15 -9.80
CA ASP A 231 11.98 -14.15 -9.09
C ASP A 231 10.57 -13.63 -8.79
N ASN A 232 10.04 -12.84 -9.74
CA ASN A 232 8.76 -12.17 -9.60
C ASN A 232 7.62 -13.16 -9.62
N ASN A 233 6.76 -13.13 -8.62
CA ASN A 233 5.59 -13.98 -8.52
C ASN A 233 4.43 -13.27 -7.81
N TYR A 234 3.24 -13.84 -7.91
CA TYR A 234 2.09 -13.44 -7.12
C TYR A 234 1.32 -14.64 -6.59
N GLU A 235 0.60 -14.41 -5.52
CA GLU A 235 -0.33 -15.37 -4.91
C GLU A 235 -1.68 -14.69 -4.73
N ASN A 236 -2.73 -15.29 -5.28
CA ASN A 236 -4.10 -14.79 -5.14
C ASN A 236 -4.70 -15.21 -3.80
N MET A 237 -5.35 -14.26 -3.15
CA MET A 237 -6.14 -14.50 -1.94
C MET A 237 -7.61 -14.22 -2.25
N PHE A 238 -8.52 -15.03 -1.70
CA PHE A 238 -9.97 -14.86 -1.89
C PHE A 238 -10.39 -14.70 -3.36
N ASN A 239 -10.09 -15.70 -4.19
CA ASN A 239 -10.40 -15.69 -5.63
C ASN A 239 -9.86 -14.45 -6.39
N GLY A 240 -8.76 -13.85 -5.93
CA GLY A 240 -8.13 -12.72 -6.59
C GLY A 240 -8.67 -11.35 -6.18
N ILE A 241 -9.53 -11.23 -5.15
CA ILE A 241 -9.88 -9.90 -4.60
C ILE A 241 -8.63 -9.16 -4.16
N VAL A 242 -7.68 -9.89 -3.58
CA VAL A 242 -6.39 -9.38 -3.13
C VAL A 242 -5.30 -10.29 -3.68
N SER A 243 -4.18 -9.72 -4.06
CA SER A 243 -2.98 -10.44 -4.48
C SER A 243 -1.77 -9.97 -3.70
N LEU A 244 -0.94 -10.93 -3.35
CA LEU A 244 0.37 -10.72 -2.78
C LEU A 244 1.42 -10.87 -3.88
N HIS A 245 2.10 -9.80 -4.24
CA HIS A 245 3.21 -9.81 -5.20
C HIS A 245 4.55 -9.76 -4.49
N ARG A 246 5.52 -10.49 -5.01
CA ARG A 246 6.91 -10.49 -4.52
C ARG A 246 7.87 -10.30 -5.68
N GLY A 247 8.96 -9.56 -5.41
CA GLY A 247 10.07 -9.41 -6.35
C GLY A 247 11.38 -9.24 -5.60
N ARG A 248 12.43 -9.90 -6.04
CA ARG A 248 13.78 -9.86 -5.45
C ARG A 248 14.64 -8.85 -6.20
N LYS A 249 15.47 -8.06 -5.48
CA LYS A 249 16.49 -7.20 -6.10
C LYS A 249 17.61 -7.98 -6.75
#